data_cd8326e6f131300a2abece20a6ca72a0
#
_entry.id   cd8326e6f131300a2abece20a6ca72a0
#
_cell.length_a   1.000
_cell.length_b   1.000
_cell.length_c   1.000
_cell.angle_alpha   90.00
_cell.angle_beta   90.00
_cell.angle_gamma   90.00
#
_symmetry.space_group_name_H-M   'P 1'
#
loop_
_entity.id
_entity.type
_entity.pdbx_description
1 polymer ?
#
loop_
_entity_poly.entity_id
_entity_poly.type
_entity_poly.pdbx_seq_one_letter_code
_entity_poly.pdbx_strand_id
1 'polypeptide(L)'
;EEDTIYGVDFARGIADALSRSDYREAVRLLYLQTLKQLSDEKRIDWQLYKTPTQYVYEVRMPAFRQLTNHFLRVRYGNFEATEALFHVMRSLQEEVKKGGAV
;
A
#
# COMPACT_ATOMS: atom_id res chain seq x y z
N GLU A 1 -10.20 -10.41 9.19
CA GLU A 1 -9.27 -10.79 8.13
C GLU A 1 -7.88 -10.21 8.42
N GLU A 2 -6.88 -11.05 8.39
CA GLU A 2 -5.52 -10.62 8.66
C GLU A 2 -4.84 -10.12 7.40
N ASP A 3 -4.24 -8.94 7.47
CA ASP A 3 -3.50 -8.36 6.35
C ASP A 3 -2.01 -8.66 6.51
N THR A 4 -1.64 -9.92 6.26
CA THR A 4 -0.24 -10.30 6.30
C THR A 4 0.46 -9.88 5.02
N ILE A 5 1.78 -9.64 5.12
CA ILE A 5 2.61 -9.33 3.95
C ILE A 5 3.44 -10.53 3.51
N TYR A 6 3.37 -11.64 4.24
CA TYR A 6 4.18 -12.81 3.94
C TYR A 6 3.36 -13.89 3.25
N GLY A 7 4.01 -14.60 2.32
CA GLY A 7 3.37 -15.71 1.64
C GLY A 7 2.33 -15.30 0.61
N VAL A 8 2.35 -14.05 0.15
CA VAL A 8 1.37 -13.52 -0.79
C VAL A 8 2.05 -13.16 -2.10
N ASP A 9 1.47 -13.61 -3.21
CA ASP A 9 1.92 -13.19 -4.53
C ASP A 9 1.16 -11.92 -4.89
N PHE A 10 1.73 -10.78 -4.51
CA PHE A 10 1.06 -9.50 -4.69
C PHE A 10 0.85 -9.14 -6.16
N ALA A 11 1.86 -9.38 -7.00
CA ALA A 11 1.76 -9.02 -8.41
C ALA A 11 0.58 -9.74 -9.05
N ARG A 12 0.45 -11.04 -8.77
CA ARG A 12 -0.64 -11.84 -9.32
C ARG A 12 -1.98 -11.41 -8.76
N GLY A 13 -2.04 -11.16 -7.45
CA GLY A 13 -3.29 -10.74 -6.82
C GLY A 13 -3.77 -9.40 -7.35
N ILE A 14 -2.84 -8.45 -7.55
CA ILE A 14 -3.19 -7.15 -8.11
C ILE A 14 -3.69 -7.31 -9.54
N ALA A 15 -2.99 -8.07 -10.37
CA ALA A 15 -3.41 -8.28 -11.75
C ALA A 15 -4.80 -8.90 -11.81
N ASP A 16 -5.08 -9.87 -10.95
CA ASP A 16 -6.38 -10.52 -10.90
C ASP A 16 -7.47 -9.54 -10.47
N ALA A 17 -7.20 -8.73 -9.45
CA ALA A 17 -8.16 -7.74 -8.99
C ALA A 17 -8.46 -6.72 -10.09
N LEU A 18 -7.43 -6.25 -10.79
CA LEU A 18 -7.61 -5.30 -11.88
C LEU A 18 -8.43 -5.90 -13.01
N SER A 19 -8.23 -7.19 -13.32
CA SER A 19 -8.98 -7.83 -14.40
C SER A 19 -10.46 -7.93 -14.08
N ARG A 20 -10.82 -7.89 -12.80
CA ARG A 20 -12.22 -7.92 -12.35
C ARG A 20 -12.74 -6.52 -12.01
N SER A 21 -11.95 -5.49 -12.25
CA SER A 21 -12.27 -4.11 -11.87
C SER A 21 -12.54 -4.00 -10.36
N ASP A 22 -11.88 -4.84 -9.57
CA ASP A 22 -11.98 -4.79 -8.12
C ASP A 22 -10.89 -3.87 -7.58
N TYR A 23 -11.13 -2.57 -7.69
CA TYR A 23 -10.10 -1.60 -7.36
C TYR A 23 -9.87 -1.50 -5.85
N ARG A 24 -10.88 -1.82 -5.05
CA ARG A 24 -10.70 -1.84 -3.60
C ARG A 24 -9.69 -2.91 -3.20
N GLU A 25 -9.80 -4.11 -3.78
CA GLU A 25 -8.84 -5.16 -3.50
C GLU A 25 -7.47 -4.82 -4.09
N ALA A 26 -7.43 -4.25 -5.29
CA ALA A 26 -6.17 -3.87 -5.90
C ALA A 26 -5.42 -2.84 -5.04
N VAL A 27 -6.15 -1.85 -4.50
CA VAL A 27 -5.58 -0.83 -3.62
C VAL A 27 -5.04 -1.48 -2.34
N ARG A 28 -5.81 -2.38 -1.75
CA ARG A 28 -5.37 -3.07 -0.54
C ARG A 28 -4.08 -3.84 -0.77
N LEU A 29 -4.05 -4.62 -1.85
CA LEU A 29 -2.86 -5.42 -2.16
C LEU A 29 -1.65 -4.57 -2.50
N LEU A 30 -1.86 -3.46 -3.21
CA LEU A 30 -0.77 -2.56 -3.53
C LEU A 30 -0.17 -1.95 -2.27
N TYR A 31 -1.00 -1.59 -1.30
CA TYR A 31 -0.51 -1.04 -0.05
C TYR A 31 0.29 -2.10 0.72
N LEU A 32 -0.22 -3.32 0.83
CA LEU A 32 0.49 -4.38 1.52
C LEU A 32 1.81 -4.73 0.81
N GLN A 33 1.81 -4.70 -0.52
CA GLN A 33 3.03 -4.91 -1.30
C GLN A 33 4.08 -3.86 -0.96
N THR A 34 3.64 -2.61 -0.77
CA THR A 34 4.56 -1.54 -0.39
C THR A 34 5.13 -1.79 1.00
N LEU A 35 4.31 -2.24 1.95
CA LEU A 35 4.82 -2.60 3.28
C LEU A 35 5.83 -3.73 3.20
N LYS A 36 5.57 -4.73 2.34
CA LYS A 36 6.51 -5.84 2.16
C LYS A 36 7.87 -5.34 1.68
N GLN A 37 7.85 -4.45 0.71
CA GLN A 37 9.09 -3.88 0.21
C GLN A 37 9.84 -3.13 1.30
N LEU A 38 9.14 -2.28 2.06
CA LEU A 38 9.77 -1.52 3.13
C LEU A 38 10.30 -2.44 4.23
N SER A 39 9.59 -3.52 4.50
CA SER A 39 10.04 -4.51 5.47
C SER A 39 11.30 -5.22 5.00
N ASP A 40 11.32 -5.62 3.72
CA ASP A 40 12.49 -6.28 3.14
C ASP A 40 13.71 -5.38 3.16
N GLU A 41 13.51 -4.07 3.00
CA GLU A 41 14.58 -3.08 3.04
C GLU A 41 14.92 -2.67 4.47
N LYS A 42 14.26 -3.25 5.45
CA LYS A 42 14.46 -2.96 6.86
C LYS A 42 14.20 -1.50 7.22
N ARG A 43 13.27 -0.88 6.50
CA ARG A 43 12.87 0.49 6.75
C ARG A 43 11.68 0.59 7.68
N ILE A 44 10.94 -0.50 7.86
CA ILE A 44 9.90 -0.62 8.87
C ILE A 44 10.12 -1.92 9.62
N ASP A 45 9.60 -1.95 10.84
CA ASP A 45 9.52 -3.18 11.63
C ASP A 45 8.07 -3.66 11.55
N TRP A 46 7.79 -4.52 10.55
CA TRP A 46 6.43 -4.97 10.32
C TRP A 46 5.96 -5.89 11.44
N GLN A 47 4.81 -5.57 12.01
CA GLN A 47 4.16 -6.37 13.03
C GLN A 47 2.67 -6.40 12.72
N LEU A 48 2.06 -7.57 12.91
CA LEU A 48 0.64 -7.74 12.56
C LEU A 48 -0.26 -6.76 13.30
N TYR A 49 0.10 -6.38 14.51
CA TYR A 49 -0.73 -5.51 15.35
C TYR A 49 -0.55 -4.03 15.06
N LYS A 50 0.43 -3.64 14.26
CA LYS A 50 0.67 -2.23 13.99
C LYS A 50 -0.33 -1.67 13.00
N THR A 51 -0.62 -0.38 13.16
CA THR A 51 -1.50 0.34 12.24
C THR A 51 -0.69 1.00 11.15
N PRO A 52 -1.33 1.32 10.01
CA PRO A 52 -0.62 2.03 8.93
C PRO A 52 0.01 3.34 9.40
N THR A 53 -0.66 4.08 10.29
CA THR A 53 -0.14 5.34 10.78
C THR A 53 1.20 5.16 11.50
N GLN A 54 1.38 4.06 12.21
CA GLN A 54 2.65 3.80 12.88
C GLN A 54 3.79 3.65 11.89
N TYR A 55 3.54 3.01 10.74
CA TYR A 55 4.56 2.86 9.72
C TYR A 55 4.94 4.20 9.10
N VAL A 56 3.99 5.14 8.99
CA VAL A 56 4.28 6.48 8.48
C VAL A 56 5.35 7.16 9.33
N TYR A 57 5.27 6.97 10.64
CA TYR A 57 6.27 7.57 11.53
C TYR A 57 7.62 6.87 11.43
N GLU A 58 7.64 5.60 11.09
CA GLU A 58 8.91 4.88 10.95
C GLU A 58 9.65 5.28 9.68
N VAL A 59 8.94 5.51 8.59
CA VAL A 59 9.56 5.81 7.30
C VAL A 59 9.76 7.30 7.09
N ARG A 60 8.79 8.12 7.46
CA ARG A 60 8.81 9.59 7.35
C ARG A 60 9.08 10.06 5.93
N MET A 61 8.44 9.40 4.97
CA MET A 61 8.60 9.71 3.56
C MET A 61 7.28 10.28 3.05
N PRO A 62 7.26 11.50 2.47
CA PRO A 62 5.99 12.11 2.04
C PRO A 62 5.18 11.22 1.09
N ALA A 63 5.84 10.56 0.15
CA ALA A 63 5.11 9.68 -0.78
C ALA A 63 4.44 8.54 -0.04
N PHE A 64 5.10 7.97 0.96
CA PHE A 64 4.49 6.88 1.73
C PHE A 64 3.35 7.38 2.59
N ARG A 65 3.48 8.58 3.17
CA ARG A 65 2.39 9.15 3.95
C ARG A 65 1.15 9.39 3.08
N GLN A 66 1.35 9.91 1.86
CA GLN A 66 0.25 10.12 0.94
C GLN A 66 -0.40 8.80 0.54
N LEU A 67 0.42 7.81 0.23
CA LEU A 67 -0.07 6.47 -0.09
C LEU A 67 -0.93 5.92 1.05
N THR A 68 -0.43 6.05 2.26
CA THR A 68 -1.14 5.55 3.45
C THR A 68 -2.46 6.28 3.63
N ASN A 69 -2.48 7.61 3.43
CA ASN A 69 -3.72 8.37 3.57
C ASN A 69 -4.79 7.92 2.58
N HIS A 70 -4.40 7.67 1.33
CA HIS A 70 -5.35 7.15 0.34
C HIS A 70 -5.87 5.79 0.76
N PHE A 71 -4.99 4.92 1.21
CA PHE A 71 -5.39 3.58 1.66
C PHE A 71 -6.41 3.66 2.80
N LEU A 72 -6.14 4.52 3.79
CA LEU A 72 -7.03 4.63 4.95
C LEU A 72 -8.39 5.18 4.58
N ARG A 73 -8.44 6.13 3.63
CA ARG A 73 -9.72 6.68 3.19
C ARG A 73 -10.59 5.61 2.53
N VAL A 74 -9.98 4.76 1.72
CA VAL A 74 -10.72 3.66 1.08
C VAL A 74 -11.16 2.65 2.12
N ARG A 75 -10.25 2.27 3.02
CA ARG A 75 -10.53 1.20 3.96
C ARG A 75 -11.55 1.60 5.02
N TYR A 76 -11.43 2.80 5.55
CA TYR A 76 -12.23 3.23 6.71
C TYR A 76 -13.09 4.44 6.46
N GLY A 77 -12.83 5.20 5.41
CA GLY A 77 -13.46 6.49 5.18
C GLY A 77 -14.58 6.50 4.16
N ASN A 78 -14.98 5.35 3.66
CA ASN A 78 -16.04 5.21 2.66
C ASN A 78 -15.74 5.91 1.34
N PHE A 79 -14.45 6.15 1.04
CA PHE A 79 -14.06 6.66 -0.26
C PHE A 79 -14.05 5.51 -1.25
N GLU A 80 -14.60 5.74 -2.42
CA GLU A 80 -14.64 4.72 -3.45
C GLU A 80 -13.25 4.49 -4.03
N ALA A 81 -12.87 3.23 -4.18
CA ALA A 81 -11.64 2.88 -4.87
C ALA A 81 -11.92 2.85 -6.37
N THR A 82 -11.33 3.80 -7.09
CA THR A 82 -11.51 3.90 -8.53
C THR A 82 -10.23 3.51 -9.25
N GLU A 83 -10.35 3.28 -10.56
CA GLU A 83 -9.18 3.03 -11.38
C GLU A 83 -8.19 4.19 -11.30
N ALA A 84 -8.70 5.41 -11.34
CA ALA A 84 -7.85 6.59 -11.24
C ALA A 84 -7.06 6.60 -9.92
N LEU A 85 -7.73 6.28 -8.81
CA LEU A 85 -7.06 6.23 -7.53
C LEU A 85 -5.97 5.17 -7.51
N PHE A 86 -6.26 3.99 -8.08
CA PHE A 86 -5.26 2.95 -8.13
C PHE A 86 -3.99 3.45 -8.86
N HIS A 87 -4.16 4.15 -9.97
CA HIS A 87 -3.01 4.66 -10.70
C HIS A 87 -2.24 5.73 -9.93
N VAL A 88 -2.95 6.59 -9.20
CA VAL A 88 -2.28 7.56 -8.31
C VAL A 88 -1.45 6.83 -7.27
N MET A 89 -2.02 5.81 -6.66
CA MET A 89 -1.30 5.07 -5.62
C MET A 89 -0.13 4.28 -6.21
N ARG A 90 -0.27 3.77 -7.44
CA ARG A 90 0.83 3.09 -8.11
C ARG A 90 2.01 4.05 -8.33
N SER A 91 1.73 5.29 -8.71
CA SER A 91 2.76 6.30 -8.89
C SER A 91 3.45 6.62 -7.56
N LEU A 92 2.68 6.73 -6.49
CA LEU A 92 3.25 6.97 -5.17
C LEU A 92 4.12 5.77 -4.74
N GLN A 93 3.70 4.56 -5.04
CA GLN A 93 4.50 3.38 -4.73
C GLN A 93 5.85 3.44 -5.44
N GLU A 94 5.88 3.91 -6.70
CA GLU A 94 7.14 4.05 -7.42
C GLU A 94 8.05 5.07 -6.75
N GLU A 95 7.50 6.16 -6.26
CA GLU A 95 8.30 7.15 -5.54
C GLU A 95 8.86 6.56 -4.25
N VAL A 96 8.08 5.75 -3.54
CA VAL A 96 8.56 5.07 -2.35
C VAL A 96 9.74 4.16 -2.69
N LYS A 97 9.65 3.43 -3.81
CA LYS A 97 10.74 2.56 -4.25
C LYS A 97 12.02 3.34 -4.48
N LYS A 98 11.91 4.56 -4.97
CA LYS A 98 13.08 5.40 -5.26
C LYS A 98 13.61 6.08 -4.01
N GLY A 99 13.11 5.74 -2.86
CA GLY A 99 13.55 6.33 -1.61
C GLY A 99 12.90 7.65 -1.29
N GLY A 100 11.77 7.94 -1.93
CA GLY A 100 11.02 9.14 -1.63
C GLY A 100 11.48 10.35 -2.32
N ALA A 101 12.27 10.24 -3.30
CA ALA A 101 12.65 11.27 -4.03
C ALA A 101 13.62 11.94 -3.95
N VAL A 102 14.20 12.11 -4.50
CA VAL A 102 15.17 12.84 -4.65
C VAL A 102 15.27 13.71 -5.47
#